data_0719f49734440006981532bc7667ee0e
#
_entry.id   0719f49734440006981532bc7667ee0e
#
_cell.length_a   1.000
_cell.length_b   1.000
_cell.length_c   1.000
_cell.angle_alpha   90.00
_cell.angle_beta   90.00
_cell.angle_gamma   90.00
#
_symmetry.space_group_name_H-M   'P 1'
#
loop_
_entity.id
_entity.type
_entity.pdbx_description
1 polymer ?
#
loop_
_entity_poly.entity_id
_entity_poly.type
_entity_poly.pdbx_seq_one_letter_code
_entity_poly.pdbx_strand_id
1 'polypeptide(L)'
;QNDIYELIGKVPGVLHVGNSFNVLGKGAPVYYLNGRKVRDQSLIDNLPVDKIKSLKIVAMPEADYDTSGSPVIDIKTKILGDGVAFNAIGNVTQAKHLAHKTGFSSTYNSGKIDLYGKYYYRRNNASESSDYNKQVLADTIWNKMQHIESLTHSGSHTYSAGMTYHLSDKSELGMLYSGMYTDGKVETRDTFSVVPNAGPAYYLFDKNKSKNNLLTHHVNMYYDASLNHAWHVSVVMDYISKASNTNSALKENHIGTSSEVSYMGHSKWNVLASNFHATHDFGKWGTLGMGYDFSYSEGIDKIDYERLKFDGRFENKEVKNAVFINYELPLGDFSLSTGIRYQNLYSRRKNEKASVIEAHSDNTFLPSVTLSYSHGLLVQNLSYSIGTERANYADMNDNVTYVNRYEQSKGNSQLKTAITHSLSYLLMYKSLFLTLNYDYVYHPLLPVIYSLEGNSAVTVSSQDNLSHRQALSAMLNWRKTYKCYTASLTGFF
;
A
#
# COMPACT_ATOMS: atom_id res chain seq x y z
N GLN A 1 2.54 6.88 25.50
CA GLN A 1 2.64 6.27 24.16
C GLN A 1 1.25 5.77 23.79
N ASN A 2 0.52 6.53 23.00
CA ASN A 2 -0.89 6.23 22.72
C ASN A 2 -1.14 5.84 21.25
N ASP A 3 -0.08 5.75 20.44
CA ASP A 3 -0.21 5.50 19.00
C ASP A 3 0.73 4.37 18.57
N ILE A 4 0.17 3.38 17.85
CA ILE A 4 0.92 2.28 17.27
C ILE A 4 2.01 2.78 16.32
N TYR A 5 1.78 3.86 15.63
CA TYR A 5 2.74 4.45 14.71
C TYR A 5 3.96 5.02 15.43
N GLU A 6 3.79 5.58 16.63
CA GLU A 6 4.90 5.97 17.47
C GLU A 6 5.73 4.75 17.92
N LEU A 7 5.07 3.63 18.19
CA LEU A 7 5.74 2.38 18.54
C LEU A 7 6.52 1.81 17.35
N ILE A 8 5.89 1.74 16.18
CA ILE A 8 6.51 1.25 14.94
C ILE A 8 7.73 2.12 14.56
N GLY A 9 7.62 3.44 14.67
CA GLY A 9 8.73 4.37 14.38
C GLY A 9 9.93 4.25 15.32
N LYS A 10 9.78 3.58 16.48
CA LYS A 10 10.89 3.29 17.41
C LYS A 10 11.63 2.01 17.07
N VAL A 11 11.11 1.19 16.18
CA VAL A 11 11.74 -0.08 15.80
C VAL A 11 12.93 0.22 14.88
N PRO A 12 14.12 -0.34 15.18
CA PRO A 12 15.28 -0.19 14.32
C PRO A 12 14.99 -0.68 12.90
N GLY A 13 15.44 0.10 11.89
CA GLY A 13 15.22 -0.25 10.49
C GLY A 13 13.90 0.26 9.90
N VAL A 14 13.10 1.01 10.65
CA VAL A 14 11.89 1.66 10.16
C VAL A 14 12.03 3.16 10.18
N LEU A 15 11.73 3.80 9.05
CA LEU A 15 11.64 5.26 8.93
C LEU A 15 10.20 5.71 8.84
N HIS A 16 9.88 6.76 9.56
CA HIS A 16 8.62 7.49 9.41
C HIS A 16 8.78 8.54 8.31
N VAL A 17 8.03 8.41 7.22
CA VAL A 17 8.09 9.32 6.08
C VAL A 17 6.67 9.87 5.83
N GLY A 18 6.45 11.13 6.19
CA GLY A 18 5.10 11.74 6.12
C GLY A 18 4.11 11.01 7.03
N ASN A 19 3.06 10.42 6.46
CA ASN A 19 2.05 9.63 7.17
C ASN A 19 2.23 8.11 7.00
N SER A 20 3.37 7.66 6.49
CA SER A 20 3.66 6.25 6.20
C SER A 20 5.00 5.82 6.81
N PHE A 21 5.24 4.52 6.82
CA PHE A 21 6.51 3.95 7.23
C PHE A 21 7.19 3.31 6.03
N ASN A 22 8.50 3.39 6.03
CA ASN A 22 9.34 2.66 5.10
C ASN A 22 10.30 1.79 5.89
N VAL A 23 10.38 0.53 5.55
CA VAL A 23 11.50 -0.32 5.99
C VAL A 23 12.71 0.05 5.16
N LEU A 24 13.79 0.38 5.84
CA LEU A 24 14.99 0.94 5.24
C LEU A 24 15.55 0.05 4.14
N GLY A 25 15.74 0.65 2.96
CA GLY A 25 16.21 -0.04 1.75
C GLY A 25 15.21 -0.99 1.09
N LYS A 26 13.96 -1.11 1.61
CA LYS A 26 12.94 -2.04 1.10
C LYS A 26 11.58 -1.40 0.80
N GLY A 27 11.39 -0.14 1.19
CA GLY A 27 10.17 0.61 0.88
C GLY A 27 9.03 0.39 1.88
N ALA A 28 7.80 0.64 1.43
CA ALA A 28 6.61 0.59 2.27
C ALA A 28 6.27 -0.85 2.67
N PRO A 29 5.99 -1.11 3.97
CA PRO A 29 5.68 -2.45 4.44
C PRO A 29 4.23 -2.85 4.19
N VAL A 30 4.01 -4.14 4.03
CA VAL A 30 2.69 -4.78 4.16
C VAL A 30 2.48 -5.14 5.63
N TYR A 31 1.30 -4.85 6.16
CA TYR A 31 0.98 -5.15 7.55
C TYR A 31 0.30 -6.51 7.68
N TYR A 32 0.68 -7.23 8.73
CA TYR A 32 0.01 -8.43 9.18
C TYR A 32 -0.42 -8.25 10.63
N LEU A 33 -1.57 -8.76 10.99
CA LEU A 33 -2.12 -8.75 12.34
C LEU A 33 -2.40 -10.21 12.75
N ASN A 34 -1.66 -10.70 13.74
CA ASN A 34 -1.71 -12.10 14.19
C ASN A 34 -1.50 -13.11 13.04
N GLY A 35 -0.52 -12.82 12.14
CA GLY A 35 -0.21 -13.64 10.98
C GLY A 35 -1.17 -13.47 9.78
N ARG A 36 -2.15 -12.58 9.86
CA ARG A 36 -3.15 -12.33 8.80
C ARG A 36 -2.84 -11.03 8.08
N LYS A 37 -2.83 -11.06 6.75
CA LYS A 37 -2.62 -9.85 5.92
C LYS A 37 -3.68 -8.80 6.19
N VAL A 38 -3.27 -7.61 6.55
CA VAL A 38 -4.17 -6.48 6.77
C VAL A 38 -4.51 -5.85 5.42
N ARG A 39 -5.75 -5.96 5.01
CA ARG A 39 -6.27 -5.38 3.77
C ARG A 39 -6.99 -4.04 4.02
N ASP A 40 -7.36 -3.75 5.26
CA ASP A 40 -7.95 -2.49 5.70
C ASP A 40 -7.04 -1.84 6.74
N GLN A 41 -6.35 -0.77 6.33
CA GLN A 41 -5.40 -0.02 7.17
C GLN A 41 -6.04 0.48 8.48
N SER A 42 -7.35 0.71 8.50
CA SER A 42 -8.06 1.15 9.71
C SER A 42 -7.95 0.17 10.88
N LEU A 43 -7.64 -1.10 10.62
CA LEU A 43 -7.39 -2.12 11.64
C LEU A 43 -6.12 -1.80 12.44
N ILE A 44 -5.11 -1.27 11.76
CA ILE A 44 -3.84 -0.86 12.37
C ILE A 44 -3.96 0.52 13.01
N ASP A 45 -4.55 1.49 12.28
CA ASP A 45 -4.67 2.89 12.71
C ASP A 45 -5.30 3.07 14.09
N ASN A 46 -6.12 2.11 14.48
CA ASN A 46 -6.90 2.18 15.72
C ASN A 46 -6.58 1.03 16.68
N LEU A 47 -5.46 0.33 16.49
CA LEU A 47 -5.03 -0.73 17.40
C LEU A 47 -4.44 -0.11 18.67
N PRO A 48 -5.02 -0.35 19.87
CA PRO A 48 -4.47 0.15 21.11
C PRO A 48 -3.09 -0.46 21.39
N VAL A 49 -2.14 0.37 21.79
CA VAL A 49 -0.73 -0.04 22.01
C VAL A 49 -0.62 -1.06 23.15
N ASP A 50 -1.46 -0.96 24.16
CA ASP A 50 -1.52 -1.87 25.30
C ASP A 50 -1.97 -3.30 24.91
N LYS A 51 -2.66 -3.44 23.78
CA LYS A 51 -3.04 -4.74 23.20
C LYS A 51 -1.90 -5.39 22.41
N ILE A 52 -0.81 -4.69 22.14
CA ILE A 52 0.29 -5.25 21.37
C ILE A 52 1.16 -6.13 22.26
N LYS A 53 1.35 -7.38 21.83
CA LYS A 53 2.28 -8.33 22.44
C LYS A 53 3.68 -8.18 21.86
N SER A 54 3.78 -8.13 20.54
CA SER A 54 5.05 -8.01 19.83
C SER A 54 4.88 -7.43 18.43
N LEU A 55 5.95 -6.82 17.92
CA LEU A 55 6.11 -6.39 16.54
C LEU A 55 7.28 -7.15 15.94
N LYS A 56 7.07 -7.81 14.80
CA LYS A 56 8.11 -8.46 14.02
C LYS A 56 8.24 -7.74 12.68
N ILE A 57 9.45 -7.30 12.35
CA ILE A 57 9.77 -6.74 11.04
C ILE A 57 10.47 -7.82 10.25
N VAL A 58 9.92 -8.13 9.07
CA VAL A 58 10.47 -9.07 8.11
C VAL A 58 10.85 -8.28 6.88
N ALA A 59 12.14 -7.90 6.79
CA ALA A 59 12.64 -7.10 5.67
C ALA A 59 12.64 -7.86 4.35
N MET A 60 12.76 -9.19 4.41
CA MET A 60 12.69 -10.12 3.28
C MET A 60 11.66 -11.19 3.63
N PRO A 61 10.38 -11.01 3.25
CA PRO A 61 9.32 -11.96 3.56
C PRO A 61 9.56 -13.29 2.83
N GLU A 62 9.24 -14.36 3.53
CA GLU A 62 9.30 -15.73 3.02
C GLU A 62 8.05 -16.06 2.18
N ALA A 63 7.98 -17.30 1.70
CA ALA A 63 6.92 -17.73 0.79
C ALA A 63 5.49 -17.68 1.38
N ASP A 64 5.37 -17.68 2.71
CA ASP A 64 4.12 -17.60 3.47
C ASP A 64 3.49 -16.19 3.47
N TYR A 65 4.27 -15.15 3.17
CA TYR A 65 3.75 -13.79 3.07
C TYR A 65 3.34 -13.43 1.63
N ASP A 66 2.10 -13.01 1.44
CA ASP A 66 1.62 -12.48 0.14
C ASP A 66 1.93 -10.99 0.05
N THR A 67 3.18 -10.66 -0.24
CA THR A 67 3.69 -9.27 -0.21
C THR A 67 4.22 -8.76 -1.53
N SER A 68 4.32 -9.61 -2.54
CA SER A 68 4.98 -9.27 -3.81
C SER A 68 6.42 -8.72 -3.62
N GLY A 69 7.12 -9.19 -2.58
CA GLY A 69 8.49 -8.76 -2.25
C GLY A 69 8.59 -7.55 -1.32
N SER A 70 7.48 -6.91 -0.94
CA SER A 70 7.48 -5.81 0.04
C SER A 70 7.79 -6.33 1.45
N PRO A 71 8.48 -5.55 2.29
CA PRO A 71 8.73 -5.93 3.67
C PRO A 71 7.45 -6.06 4.48
N VAL A 72 7.49 -6.79 5.58
CA VAL A 72 6.34 -7.06 6.44
C VAL A 72 6.54 -6.46 7.82
N ILE A 73 5.47 -5.88 8.39
CA ILE A 73 5.34 -5.61 9.81
C ILE A 73 4.22 -6.52 10.34
N ASP A 74 4.60 -7.57 11.06
CA ASP A 74 3.65 -8.48 11.72
C ASP A 74 3.45 -8.06 13.18
N ILE A 75 2.21 -7.77 13.52
CA ILE A 75 1.76 -7.29 14.82
C ILE A 75 1.03 -8.42 15.52
N LYS A 76 1.53 -8.85 16.66
CA LYS A 76 0.82 -9.82 17.51
C LYS A 76 0.17 -9.11 18.68
N THR A 77 -1.10 -9.45 18.94
CA THR A 77 -1.87 -8.91 20.07
C THR A 77 -1.85 -9.84 21.27
N LYS A 78 -2.11 -9.28 22.45
CA LYS A 78 -2.32 -10.03 23.69
C LYS A 78 -3.77 -10.46 23.79
N ILE A 79 -4.02 -11.62 24.39
CA ILE A 79 -5.34 -11.97 24.89
C ILE A 79 -5.57 -11.12 26.16
N LEU A 80 -6.66 -10.39 26.20
CA LEU A 80 -7.07 -9.61 27.37
C LEU A 80 -7.87 -10.50 28.32
N GLY A 81 -7.77 -10.21 29.62
CA GLY A 81 -8.67 -10.83 30.60
C GLY A 81 -10.12 -10.37 30.45
N ASP A 82 -11.04 -11.09 31.09
CA ASP A 82 -12.47 -10.79 31.10
C ASP A 82 -12.74 -9.35 31.55
N GLY A 83 -13.66 -8.67 30.88
CA GLY A 83 -14.04 -7.31 31.21
C GLY A 83 -14.64 -6.51 30.08
N VAL A 84 -14.98 -5.28 30.42
CA VAL A 84 -15.48 -4.27 29.47
C VAL A 84 -14.53 -3.08 29.46
N ALA A 85 -14.13 -2.63 28.28
CA ALA A 85 -13.36 -1.41 28.13
C ALA A 85 -14.04 -0.44 27.16
N PHE A 86 -14.04 0.82 27.53
CA PHE A 86 -14.51 1.93 26.69
C PHE A 86 -13.36 2.90 26.47
N ASN A 87 -13.22 3.36 25.25
CA ASN A 87 -12.25 4.41 24.90
C ASN A 87 -12.95 5.49 24.08
N ALA A 88 -12.76 6.74 24.46
CA ALA A 88 -13.20 7.91 23.71
C ALA A 88 -11.97 8.70 23.24
N ILE A 89 -11.97 9.10 21.98
CA ILE A 89 -10.90 9.88 21.36
C ILE A 89 -11.44 11.22 20.93
N GLY A 90 -10.77 12.29 21.32
CA GLY A 90 -10.93 13.64 20.80
C GLY A 90 -9.57 14.21 20.42
N ASN A 91 -9.38 14.53 19.15
CA ASN A 91 -8.17 15.18 18.64
C ASN A 91 -8.56 16.39 17.81
N VAL A 92 -7.94 17.51 18.10
CA VAL A 92 -8.14 18.77 17.37
C VAL A 92 -6.77 19.25 16.90
N THR A 93 -6.65 19.52 15.62
CA THR A 93 -5.43 20.03 15.01
C THR A 93 -5.73 21.36 14.34
N GLN A 94 -5.04 22.41 14.76
CA GLN A 94 -5.10 23.72 14.15
C GLN A 94 -3.82 23.98 13.37
N ALA A 95 -3.97 24.08 12.04
CA ALA A 95 -2.94 24.59 11.14
C ALA A 95 -3.51 25.82 10.42
N LYS A 96 -3.41 25.91 9.09
CA LYS A 96 -4.14 26.94 8.31
C LYS A 96 -5.67 26.79 8.48
N HIS A 97 -6.14 25.55 8.61
CA HIS A 97 -7.55 25.20 8.83
C HIS A 97 -7.69 24.23 9.99
N LEU A 98 -8.84 24.26 10.66
CA LEU A 98 -9.17 23.36 11.75
C LEU A 98 -9.51 21.96 11.22
N ALA A 99 -8.85 20.95 11.74
CA ALA A 99 -9.19 19.54 11.55
C ALA A 99 -9.49 18.88 12.91
N HIS A 100 -10.38 17.90 12.94
CA HIS A 100 -10.65 17.15 14.17
C HIS A 100 -10.98 15.69 13.87
N LYS A 101 -10.69 14.83 14.85
CA LYS A 101 -11.10 13.43 14.90
C LYS A 101 -11.77 13.18 16.23
N THR A 102 -12.99 12.65 16.20
CA THR A 102 -13.73 12.25 17.40
C THR A 102 -14.27 10.84 17.20
N GLY A 103 -14.39 10.09 18.29
CA GLY A 103 -14.94 8.76 18.20
C GLY A 103 -14.90 8.01 19.51
N PHE A 104 -15.45 6.81 19.46
CA PHE A 104 -15.45 5.89 20.59
C PHE A 104 -15.18 4.45 20.11
N SER A 105 -14.67 3.65 21.01
CA SER A 105 -14.57 2.21 20.84
C SER A 105 -14.91 1.50 22.13
N SER A 106 -15.49 0.32 22.02
CA SER A 106 -15.77 -0.56 23.15
C SER A 106 -15.29 -1.97 22.85
N THR A 107 -14.85 -2.65 23.89
CA THR A 107 -14.52 -4.08 23.85
C THR A 107 -15.16 -4.77 25.03
N TYR A 108 -15.69 -5.96 24.78
CA TYR A 108 -16.21 -6.88 25.80
C TYR A 108 -15.50 -8.21 25.62
N ASN A 109 -14.81 -8.65 26.65
CA ASN A 109 -14.14 -9.95 26.67
C ASN A 109 -14.74 -10.80 27.79
N SER A 110 -15.12 -12.02 27.47
CA SER A 110 -15.71 -12.97 28.44
C SER A 110 -15.33 -14.38 28.03
N GLY A 111 -14.25 -14.91 28.59
CA GLY A 111 -13.79 -16.28 28.45
C GLY A 111 -13.89 -16.94 27.08
N LYS A 112 -15.10 -17.00 26.53
CA LYS A 112 -15.40 -17.62 25.22
C LYS A 112 -15.72 -16.63 24.10
N ILE A 113 -16.06 -15.38 24.43
CA ILE A 113 -16.53 -14.41 23.44
C ILE A 113 -15.83 -13.09 23.65
N ASP A 114 -15.19 -12.58 22.59
CA ASP A 114 -14.72 -11.21 22.53
C ASP A 114 -15.56 -10.45 21.51
N LEU A 115 -16.13 -9.34 21.93
CA LEU A 115 -16.85 -8.41 21.07
C LEU A 115 -16.11 -7.09 21.04
N TYR A 116 -16.10 -6.45 19.90
CA TYR A 116 -15.63 -5.08 19.80
C TYR A 116 -16.44 -4.28 18.80
N GLY A 117 -16.55 -2.97 19.09
CA GLY A 117 -17.18 -2.01 18.24
C GLY A 117 -16.42 -0.70 18.28
N LYS A 118 -16.34 -0.01 17.15
CA LYS A 118 -15.76 1.32 17.08
C LYS A 118 -16.47 2.19 16.05
N TYR A 119 -16.47 3.47 16.30
CA TYR A 119 -16.91 4.50 15.37
C TYR A 119 -16.03 5.72 15.52
N TYR A 120 -15.57 6.27 14.38
CA TYR A 120 -14.81 7.51 14.31
C TYR A 120 -15.36 8.41 13.23
N TYR A 121 -15.48 9.69 13.57
CA TYR A 121 -15.67 10.76 12.61
C TYR A 121 -14.39 11.60 12.53
N ARG A 122 -13.93 11.86 11.32
CA ARG A 122 -12.77 12.73 11.06
C ARG A 122 -13.17 13.82 10.08
N ARG A 123 -12.98 15.07 10.46
CA ARG A 123 -13.01 16.23 9.57
C ARG A 123 -11.59 16.62 9.26
N ASN A 124 -11.19 16.56 7.98
CA ASN A 124 -9.89 16.99 7.52
C ASN A 124 -10.04 18.23 6.64
N ASN A 125 -9.25 19.26 6.95
CA ASN A 125 -9.16 20.48 6.17
C ASN A 125 -7.66 20.73 5.95
N ALA A 126 -7.17 20.47 4.74
CA ALA A 126 -5.77 20.57 4.37
C ALA A 126 -5.56 21.61 3.27
N SER A 127 -4.48 22.37 3.37
CA SER A 127 -4.01 23.27 2.32
C SER A 127 -2.61 22.84 1.92
N GLU A 128 -2.39 22.68 0.64
CA GLU A 128 -1.12 22.29 0.06
C GLU A 128 -0.72 23.30 -1.03
N SER A 129 0.57 23.59 -1.13
CA SER A 129 1.15 24.43 -2.18
C SER A 129 2.38 23.72 -2.73
N SER A 130 2.48 23.68 -4.05
CA SER A 130 3.57 22.99 -4.76
C SER A 130 4.02 23.78 -5.96
N ASP A 131 5.33 23.85 -6.17
CA ASP A 131 5.98 24.45 -7.32
C ASP A 131 6.67 23.39 -8.16
N TYR A 132 6.41 23.39 -9.46
CA TYR A 132 7.01 22.47 -10.42
C TYR A 132 7.70 23.24 -11.53
N ASN A 133 8.94 22.85 -11.83
CA ASN A 133 9.70 23.31 -12.98
C ASN A 133 10.04 22.11 -13.85
N LYS A 134 9.57 22.12 -15.09
CA LYS A 134 9.79 21.05 -16.06
C LYS A 134 10.42 21.64 -17.33
N GLN A 135 11.42 20.97 -17.88
CA GLN A 135 11.94 21.26 -19.21
C GLN A 135 11.65 20.06 -20.12
N VAL A 136 10.96 20.31 -21.22
CA VAL A 136 10.64 19.30 -22.22
C VAL A 136 11.56 19.52 -23.42
N LEU A 137 12.39 18.49 -23.69
CA LEU A 137 13.35 18.51 -24.80
C LEU A 137 12.71 17.82 -26.00
N ALA A 138 12.27 18.61 -26.95
CA ALA A 138 11.73 18.22 -28.25
C ALA A 138 12.33 19.10 -29.34
N ASP A 139 11.77 19.13 -30.54
CA ASP A 139 12.19 20.06 -31.60
C ASP A 139 12.15 21.52 -31.12
N THR A 140 11.20 21.83 -30.26
CA THR A 140 11.15 23.07 -29.50
C THR A 140 11.38 22.72 -28.03
N ILE A 141 12.27 23.44 -27.35
CA ILE A 141 12.49 23.29 -25.91
C ILE A 141 11.41 24.09 -25.19
N TRP A 142 10.63 23.40 -24.37
CA TRP A 142 9.54 24.00 -23.58
C TRP A 142 9.92 24.08 -22.11
N ASN A 143 10.01 25.27 -21.56
CA ASN A 143 10.16 25.50 -20.12
C ASN A 143 8.77 25.70 -19.52
N LYS A 144 8.37 24.82 -18.63
CA LYS A 144 7.06 24.83 -17.96
C LYS A 144 7.24 25.08 -16.47
N MET A 145 6.64 26.15 -15.98
CA MET A 145 6.61 26.46 -14.54
C MET A 145 5.15 26.44 -14.09
N GLN A 146 4.92 25.77 -12.98
CA GLN A 146 3.58 25.55 -12.44
C GLN A 146 3.57 25.78 -10.94
N HIS A 147 2.62 26.59 -10.48
CA HIS A 147 2.34 26.80 -9.06
C HIS A 147 0.93 26.34 -8.77
N ILE A 148 0.80 25.33 -7.90
CA ILE A 148 -0.47 24.70 -7.55
C ILE A 148 -0.78 24.99 -6.08
N GLU A 149 -1.94 25.59 -5.82
CA GLU A 149 -2.52 25.67 -4.50
C GLU A 149 -3.75 24.76 -4.43
N SER A 150 -3.81 23.86 -3.46
CA SER A 150 -4.92 22.95 -3.26
C SER A 150 -5.52 23.09 -1.88
N LEU A 151 -6.85 23.18 -1.81
CA LEU A 151 -7.62 23.20 -0.57
C LEU A 151 -8.55 22.00 -0.55
N THR A 152 -8.33 21.11 0.41
CA THR A 152 -9.11 19.89 0.60
C THR A 152 -9.99 20.01 1.84
N HIS A 153 -11.28 19.75 1.70
CA HIS A 153 -12.23 19.58 2.77
C HIS A 153 -12.83 18.18 2.68
N SER A 154 -12.66 17.36 3.71
CA SER A 154 -13.26 16.02 3.72
C SER A 154 -13.82 15.64 5.08
N GLY A 155 -14.93 14.92 5.07
CA GLY A 155 -15.52 14.24 6.20
C GLY A 155 -15.43 12.74 6.02
N SER A 156 -14.99 11.98 7.02
CA SER A 156 -14.90 10.54 6.96
C SER A 156 -15.53 9.90 8.19
N HIS A 157 -16.43 8.96 7.95
CA HIS A 157 -17.03 8.09 8.94
C HIS A 157 -16.40 6.71 8.82
N THR A 158 -15.77 6.22 9.88
CA THR A 158 -15.20 4.89 9.94
C THR A 158 -15.87 4.12 11.07
N TYR A 159 -16.36 2.93 10.78
CA TYR A 159 -17.05 2.09 11.74
C TYR A 159 -16.61 0.63 11.58
N SER A 160 -16.57 -0.11 12.68
CA SER A 160 -16.38 -1.56 12.62
C SER A 160 -17.01 -2.23 13.82
N ALA A 161 -17.42 -3.48 13.61
CA ALA A 161 -17.88 -4.38 14.64
C ALA A 161 -17.31 -5.78 14.38
N GLY A 162 -16.94 -6.47 15.42
CA GLY A 162 -16.35 -7.79 15.30
C GLY A 162 -16.62 -8.67 16.51
N MET A 163 -16.52 -9.96 16.28
CA MET A 163 -16.66 -11.01 17.27
C MET A 163 -15.58 -12.06 17.07
N THR A 164 -14.98 -12.49 18.16
CA THR A 164 -14.15 -13.71 18.21
C THR A 164 -14.80 -14.69 19.19
N TYR A 165 -14.94 -15.93 18.77
CA TYR A 165 -15.41 -17.03 19.59
C TYR A 165 -14.28 -18.02 19.84
N HIS A 166 -13.87 -18.17 21.08
CA HIS A 166 -12.85 -19.12 21.52
C HIS A 166 -13.50 -20.51 21.69
N LEU A 167 -13.28 -21.36 20.68
CA LEU A 167 -13.75 -22.76 20.70
C LEU A 167 -13.03 -23.55 21.78
N SER A 168 -11.75 -23.24 22.00
CA SER A 168 -10.89 -23.77 23.05
C SER A 168 -9.75 -22.78 23.31
N ASP A 169 -8.87 -23.07 24.28
CA ASP A 169 -7.65 -22.30 24.54
C ASP A 169 -6.68 -22.28 23.34
N LYS A 170 -6.91 -23.11 22.33
CA LYS A 170 -6.04 -23.34 21.18
C LYS A 170 -6.74 -23.12 19.84
N SER A 171 -8.03 -22.73 19.85
CA SER A 171 -8.77 -22.54 18.60
C SER A 171 -9.82 -21.45 18.72
N GLU A 172 -9.90 -20.61 17.70
CA GLU A 172 -10.82 -19.50 17.64
C GLU A 172 -11.42 -19.32 16.25
N LEU A 173 -12.64 -18.80 16.22
CA LEU A 173 -13.37 -18.38 15.03
C LEU A 173 -13.71 -16.90 15.19
N GLY A 174 -13.44 -16.09 14.20
CA GLY A 174 -13.77 -14.68 14.27
C GLY A 174 -14.40 -14.13 13.01
N MET A 175 -15.14 -13.05 13.20
CA MET A 175 -15.75 -12.27 12.14
C MET A 175 -15.57 -10.78 12.43
N LEU A 176 -15.18 -10.03 11.41
CA LEU A 176 -15.04 -8.60 11.45
C LEU A 176 -15.80 -7.98 10.27
N TYR A 177 -16.61 -6.98 10.56
CA TYR A 177 -17.11 -6.06 9.56
C TYR A 177 -16.52 -4.67 9.79
N SER A 178 -16.00 -4.04 8.75
CA SER A 178 -15.59 -2.64 8.77
C SER A 178 -16.16 -1.88 7.57
N GLY A 179 -16.40 -0.60 7.76
CA GLY A 179 -16.89 0.28 6.73
C GLY A 179 -16.33 1.68 6.87
N MET A 180 -16.17 2.34 5.73
CA MET A 180 -15.75 3.73 5.64
C MET A 180 -16.59 4.46 4.59
N TYR A 181 -17.13 5.60 4.98
CA TYR A 181 -17.73 6.55 4.06
C TYR A 181 -16.95 7.86 4.15
N THR A 182 -16.48 8.35 3.02
CA THR A 182 -15.80 9.65 2.93
C THR A 182 -16.49 10.50 1.89
N ASP A 183 -16.80 11.74 2.23
CA ASP A 183 -17.14 12.79 1.30
C ASP A 183 -16.06 13.87 1.31
N GLY A 184 -15.71 14.38 0.14
CA GLY A 184 -14.64 15.35 0.00
C GLY A 184 -14.91 16.37 -1.10
N LYS A 185 -14.34 17.57 -0.89
CA LYS A 185 -14.27 18.62 -1.89
C LYS A 185 -12.83 19.06 -1.99
N VAL A 186 -12.34 19.20 -3.21
CA VAL A 186 -11.00 19.72 -3.50
C VAL A 186 -11.17 20.93 -4.43
N GLU A 187 -10.61 22.06 -4.02
CA GLU A 187 -10.45 23.23 -4.87
C GLU A 187 -8.97 23.40 -5.16
N THR A 188 -8.60 23.38 -6.43
CA THR A 188 -7.23 23.61 -6.89
C THR A 188 -7.18 24.87 -7.72
N ARG A 189 -6.20 25.72 -7.48
CA ARG A 189 -5.80 26.84 -8.32
C ARG A 189 -4.43 26.54 -8.88
N ASP A 190 -4.31 26.68 -10.18
CA ASP A 190 -3.09 26.39 -10.90
C ASP A 190 -2.70 27.59 -11.74
N THR A 191 -1.50 28.08 -11.54
CA THR A 191 -0.86 29.11 -12.38
C THR A 191 0.25 28.44 -13.17
N PHE A 192 0.08 28.36 -14.46
CA PHE A 192 0.94 27.61 -15.34
C PHE A 192 1.49 28.50 -16.47
N SER A 193 2.81 28.50 -16.66
CA SER A 193 3.48 29.15 -17.75
C SER A 193 4.22 28.14 -18.63
N VAL A 194 4.09 28.32 -19.96
CA VAL A 194 4.73 27.49 -20.97
C VAL A 194 5.54 28.41 -21.87
N VAL A 195 6.86 28.34 -21.74
CA VAL A 195 7.79 29.25 -22.44
C VAL A 195 8.64 28.43 -23.40
N PRO A 196 8.42 28.55 -24.72
CA PRO A 196 9.29 27.94 -25.73
C PRO A 196 10.65 28.66 -25.80
N ASN A 197 11.68 27.97 -26.30
CA ASN A 197 12.97 28.60 -26.60
C ASN A 197 12.89 29.62 -27.75
N ALA A 198 11.85 29.54 -28.58
CA ALA A 198 11.55 30.49 -29.63
C ALA A 198 10.03 30.67 -29.78
N GLY A 199 9.54 31.91 -29.74
CA GLY A 199 8.12 32.23 -29.84
C GLY A 199 7.52 32.81 -28.54
N PRO A 200 6.20 33.05 -28.52
CA PRO A 200 5.53 33.68 -27.39
C PRO A 200 5.39 32.71 -26.19
N ALA A 201 5.42 33.26 -25.00
CA ALA A 201 5.07 32.54 -23.78
C ALA A 201 3.53 32.41 -23.64
N TYR A 202 3.07 31.31 -23.06
CA TYR A 202 1.67 31.06 -22.80
C TYR A 202 1.45 31.00 -21.27
N TYR A 203 0.33 31.57 -20.80
CA TYR A 203 -0.03 31.61 -19.39
C TYR A 203 -1.44 31.06 -19.23
N LEU A 204 -1.62 30.20 -18.24
CA LEU A 204 -2.90 29.62 -17.84
C LEU A 204 -3.15 29.94 -16.37
N PHE A 205 -4.41 30.22 -16.06
CA PHE A 205 -4.91 30.39 -14.70
C PHE A 205 -6.12 29.49 -14.55
N ASP A 206 -5.89 28.32 -13.96
CA ASP A 206 -6.87 27.27 -13.90
C ASP A 206 -7.48 27.18 -12.52
N LYS A 207 -8.76 26.86 -12.46
CA LYS A 207 -9.46 26.56 -11.23
C LYS A 207 -10.23 25.28 -11.39
N ASN A 208 -9.83 24.24 -10.64
CA ASN A 208 -10.54 22.98 -10.58
C ASN A 208 -11.33 22.87 -9.30
N LYS A 209 -12.59 22.41 -9.41
CA LYS A 209 -13.45 22.04 -8.29
C LYS A 209 -13.87 20.59 -8.45
N SER A 210 -13.49 19.75 -7.50
CA SER A 210 -13.85 18.34 -7.50
C SER A 210 -14.65 17.97 -6.23
N LYS A 211 -15.68 17.15 -6.40
CA LYS A 211 -16.39 16.48 -5.32
C LYS A 211 -16.19 14.98 -5.46
N ASN A 212 -15.75 14.37 -4.38
CA ASN A 212 -15.48 12.94 -4.35
C ASN A 212 -16.25 12.30 -3.21
N ASN A 213 -16.85 11.15 -3.45
CA ASN A 213 -17.31 10.28 -2.38
C ASN A 213 -16.70 8.90 -2.53
N LEU A 214 -16.48 8.25 -1.40
CA LEU A 214 -15.92 6.91 -1.33
C LEU A 214 -16.69 6.13 -0.29
N LEU A 215 -17.18 4.95 -0.67
CA LEU A 215 -17.80 3.99 0.22
C LEU A 215 -17.01 2.68 0.15
N THR A 216 -16.59 2.18 1.29
CA THR A 216 -15.88 0.89 1.41
C THR A 216 -16.57 0.03 2.45
N HIS A 217 -16.76 -1.24 2.11
CA HIS A 217 -17.20 -2.30 3.01
C HIS A 217 -16.18 -3.42 2.98
N HIS A 218 -15.83 -3.95 4.15
CA HIS A 218 -14.94 -5.09 4.30
C HIS A 218 -15.52 -6.06 5.32
N VAL A 219 -15.67 -7.31 4.92
CA VAL A 219 -16.01 -8.44 5.79
C VAL A 219 -14.80 -9.36 5.82
N ASN A 220 -14.32 -9.66 7.01
CA ASN A 220 -13.25 -10.62 7.24
C ASN A 220 -13.78 -11.73 8.15
N MET A 221 -13.53 -12.99 7.80
CA MET A 221 -13.80 -14.16 8.62
C MET A 221 -12.52 -14.96 8.75
N TYR A 222 -12.29 -15.54 9.91
CA TYR A 222 -11.12 -16.36 10.11
C TYR A 222 -11.38 -17.52 11.09
N TYR A 223 -10.64 -18.59 10.88
CA TYR A 223 -10.47 -19.70 11.79
C TYR A 223 -8.98 -19.90 12.04
N ASP A 224 -8.59 -20.01 13.31
CA ASP A 224 -7.20 -20.21 13.74
C ASP A 224 -7.18 -21.29 14.81
N ALA A 225 -6.34 -22.33 14.62
CA ALA A 225 -6.32 -23.45 15.54
C ALA A 225 -4.95 -24.15 15.62
N SER A 226 -4.51 -24.43 16.85
CA SER A 226 -3.47 -25.42 17.14
C SER A 226 -4.14 -26.75 17.43
N LEU A 227 -4.17 -27.65 16.41
CA LEU A 227 -4.90 -28.94 16.50
C LEU A 227 -4.26 -29.88 17.49
N ASN A 228 -2.94 -29.81 17.66
CA ASN A 228 -2.15 -30.54 18.66
C ASN A 228 -0.85 -29.75 18.92
N HIS A 229 0.12 -30.38 19.58
CA HIS A 229 1.41 -29.70 19.85
C HIS A 229 2.25 -29.41 18.59
N ALA A 230 1.93 -30.03 17.47
CA ALA A 230 2.73 -29.95 16.25
C ALA A 230 2.02 -29.19 15.10
N TRP A 231 0.69 -29.26 15.00
CA TRP A 231 -0.05 -28.65 13.89
C TRP A 231 -0.73 -27.36 14.29
N HIS A 232 -0.50 -26.32 13.49
CA HIS A 232 -1.27 -25.08 13.53
C HIS A 232 -1.87 -24.82 12.16
N VAL A 233 -3.15 -24.42 12.11
CA VAL A 233 -3.90 -24.16 10.87
C VAL A 233 -4.61 -22.83 11.00
N SER A 234 -4.51 -22.01 9.96
CA SER A 234 -5.23 -20.74 9.83
C SER A 234 -5.95 -20.67 8.49
N VAL A 235 -7.21 -20.23 8.53
CA VAL A 235 -8.01 -19.94 7.33
C VAL A 235 -8.55 -18.53 7.45
N VAL A 236 -8.40 -17.73 6.42
CA VAL A 236 -8.89 -16.35 6.37
C VAL A 236 -9.69 -16.15 5.10
N MET A 237 -10.82 -15.47 5.19
CA MET A 237 -11.65 -15.06 4.05
C MET A 237 -11.96 -13.57 4.15
N ASP A 238 -11.76 -12.86 3.07
CA ASP A 238 -12.03 -11.43 2.95
C ASP A 238 -12.99 -11.16 1.80
N TYR A 239 -13.98 -10.32 2.04
CA TYR A 239 -14.78 -9.70 1.00
C TYR A 239 -14.72 -8.19 1.14
N ILE A 240 -14.27 -7.51 0.08
CA ILE A 240 -14.14 -6.05 0.04
C ILE A 240 -14.97 -5.52 -1.12
N SER A 241 -15.81 -4.52 -0.83
CA SER A 241 -16.55 -3.75 -1.85
C SER A 241 -16.19 -2.28 -1.69
N LYS A 242 -15.77 -1.65 -2.78
CA LYS A 242 -15.37 -0.25 -2.83
C LYS A 242 -16.09 0.44 -3.99
N ALA A 243 -16.75 1.57 -3.71
CA ALA A 243 -17.40 2.39 -4.72
C ALA A 243 -16.98 3.85 -4.54
N SER A 244 -16.65 4.53 -5.62
CA SER A 244 -16.35 5.96 -5.59
C SER A 244 -16.99 6.69 -6.77
N ASN A 245 -17.40 7.93 -6.52
CA ASN A 245 -17.86 8.85 -7.54
C ASN A 245 -17.06 10.15 -7.45
N THR A 246 -16.72 10.69 -8.59
CA THR A 246 -16.00 11.96 -8.73
C THR A 246 -16.77 12.85 -9.71
N ASN A 247 -17.05 14.08 -9.30
CA ASN A 247 -17.55 15.12 -10.20
C ASN A 247 -16.52 16.25 -10.20
N SER A 248 -15.98 16.59 -11.34
CA SER A 248 -14.94 17.61 -11.50
C SER A 248 -15.32 18.61 -12.56
N ALA A 249 -15.04 19.90 -12.28
CA ALA A 249 -15.21 21.00 -13.20
C ALA A 249 -13.92 21.84 -13.19
N LEU A 250 -13.20 21.82 -14.29
CA LEU A 250 -11.99 22.58 -14.55
C LEU A 250 -12.34 23.80 -15.40
N LYS A 251 -12.11 24.99 -14.86
CA LYS A 251 -12.20 26.24 -15.58
C LYS A 251 -10.81 26.71 -15.94
N GLU A 252 -10.51 26.75 -17.22
CA GLU A 252 -9.25 27.25 -17.78
C GLU A 252 -9.42 28.67 -18.28
N ASN A 253 -8.52 29.55 -17.89
CA ASN A 253 -8.47 30.92 -18.40
C ASN A 253 -7.09 31.12 -19.09
N HIS A 254 -7.15 31.38 -20.38
CA HIS A 254 -6.01 31.69 -21.21
C HIS A 254 -6.26 33.07 -21.86
N ILE A 255 -5.26 33.86 -22.04
CA ILE A 255 -5.32 35.25 -22.54
C ILE A 255 -6.56 35.51 -23.42
N GLY A 256 -7.56 36.19 -22.85
CA GLY A 256 -8.81 36.59 -23.55
C GLY A 256 -9.84 35.47 -23.79
N THR A 257 -9.58 34.21 -23.38
CA THR A 257 -10.50 33.10 -23.56
C THR A 257 -10.69 32.34 -22.26
N SER A 258 -11.91 31.86 -22.00
CA SER A 258 -12.23 30.96 -20.90
C SER A 258 -12.95 29.73 -21.41
N SER A 259 -12.53 28.56 -20.96
CA SER A 259 -13.18 27.29 -21.29
C SER A 259 -13.45 26.52 -20.02
N GLU A 260 -14.48 25.66 -20.03
CA GLU A 260 -14.82 24.77 -18.92
C GLU A 260 -14.87 23.33 -19.41
N VAL A 261 -14.18 22.46 -18.69
CA VAL A 261 -14.16 21.00 -18.91
C VAL A 261 -14.68 20.33 -17.66
N SER A 262 -15.81 19.62 -17.81
CA SER A 262 -16.42 18.87 -16.72
C SER A 262 -16.38 17.38 -17.02
N TYR A 263 -16.20 16.55 -15.98
CA TYR A 263 -16.31 15.12 -16.09
C TYR A 263 -16.94 14.48 -14.86
N MET A 264 -17.54 13.32 -15.06
CA MET A 264 -18.02 12.42 -14.02
C MET A 264 -17.24 11.12 -14.09
N GLY A 265 -16.67 10.71 -12.95
CA GLY A 265 -16.00 9.43 -12.77
C GLY A 265 -16.81 8.53 -11.84
N HIS A 266 -16.90 7.25 -12.20
CA HIS A 266 -17.49 6.22 -11.34
C HIS A 266 -16.57 5.00 -11.34
N SER A 267 -16.23 4.52 -10.15
CA SER A 267 -15.43 3.32 -9.96
C SER A 267 -16.10 2.41 -8.95
N LYS A 268 -16.20 1.12 -9.27
CA LYS A 268 -16.73 0.09 -8.36
C LYS A 268 -15.85 -1.16 -8.45
N TRP A 269 -15.38 -1.64 -7.30
CA TRP A 269 -14.53 -2.81 -7.18
C TRP A 269 -15.05 -3.75 -6.10
N ASN A 270 -15.02 -5.05 -6.40
CA ASN A 270 -15.29 -6.12 -5.46
C ASN A 270 -14.09 -7.07 -5.46
N VAL A 271 -13.68 -7.49 -4.27
CA VAL A 271 -12.59 -8.45 -4.08
C VAL A 271 -13.05 -9.53 -3.12
N LEU A 272 -12.90 -10.78 -3.53
CA LEU A 272 -13.01 -11.96 -2.67
C LEU A 272 -11.62 -12.57 -2.55
N ALA A 273 -11.13 -12.78 -1.34
CA ALA A 273 -9.84 -13.41 -1.12
C ALA A 273 -9.95 -14.47 -0.02
N SER A 274 -9.15 -15.52 -0.12
CA SER A 274 -8.99 -16.50 0.93
C SER A 274 -7.54 -16.93 1.04
N ASN A 275 -7.11 -17.21 2.27
CA ASN A 275 -5.79 -17.72 2.60
C ASN A 275 -5.97 -18.96 3.47
N PHE A 276 -5.32 -20.05 3.12
CA PHE A 276 -5.17 -21.23 3.94
C PHE A 276 -3.69 -21.42 4.26
N HIS A 277 -3.36 -21.55 5.53
CA HIS A 277 -2.00 -21.77 5.99
C HIS A 277 -1.98 -22.88 7.04
N ALA A 278 -1.07 -23.82 6.88
CA ALA A 278 -0.83 -24.89 7.85
C ALA A 278 0.67 -24.98 8.15
N THR A 279 1.01 -25.12 9.43
CA THR A 279 2.39 -25.38 9.86
C THR A 279 2.47 -26.67 10.65
N HIS A 280 3.57 -27.39 10.50
CA HIS A 280 3.89 -28.55 11.28
C HIS A 280 5.27 -28.42 11.91
N ASP A 281 5.32 -28.53 13.22
CA ASP A 281 6.58 -28.48 13.99
C ASP A 281 7.09 -29.91 14.22
N PHE A 282 8.25 -30.22 13.63
CA PHE A 282 9.00 -31.47 13.80
C PHE A 282 10.00 -31.39 14.96
N GLY A 283 9.89 -30.37 15.83
CA GLY A 283 10.81 -30.12 16.94
C GLY A 283 12.22 -29.80 16.45
N LYS A 284 13.20 -30.59 16.84
CA LYS A 284 14.62 -30.37 16.42
C LYS A 284 14.87 -30.45 14.91
N TRP A 285 13.95 -31.03 14.16
CA TRP A 285 14.03 -31.14 12.71
C TRP A 285 13.43 -29.93 11.99
N GLY A 286 12.88 -28.97 12.76
CA GLY A 286 12.38 -27.73 12.19
C GLY A 286 10.89 -27.69 11.96
N THR A 287 10.45 -26.64 11.25
CA THR A 287 9.05 -26.36 10.99
C THR A 287 8.78 -26.33 9.49
N LEU A 288 7.76 -27.04 9.06
CA LEU A 288 7.25 -27.03 7.70
C LEU A 288 5.99 -26.16 7.66
N GLY A 289 5.96 -25.18 6.77
CA GLY A 289 4.79 -24.40 6.44
C GLY A 289 4.31 -24.72 5.02
N MET A 290 3.00 -24.70 4.81
CA MET A 290 2.37 -24.84 3.49
C MET A 290 1.07 -24.06 3.43
N GLY A 291 0.72 -23.59 2.25
CA GLY A 291 -0.53 -22.87 2.12
C GLY A 291 -0.99 -22.64 0.69
N TYR A 292 -2.19 -22.09 0.61
CA TYR A 292 -2.85 -21.73 -0.62
C TYR A 292 -3.54 -20.39 -0.47
N ASP A 293 -3.28 -19.49 -1.40
CA ASP A 293 -3.91 -18.18 -1.48
C ASP A 293 -4.73 -18.07 -2.76
N PHE A 294 -5.96 -17.64 -2.61
CA PHE A 294 -6.89 -17.35 -3.69
C PHE A 294 -7.32 -15.88 -3.61
N SER A 295 -7.42 -15.22 -4.74
CA SER A 295 -8.19 -13.96 -4.83
C SER A 295 -8.87 -13.82 -6.19
N TYR A 296 -10.10 -13.33 -6.15
CA TYR A 296 -10.88 -12.89 -7.28
C TYR A 296 -11.19 -11.43 -7.10
N SER A 297 -10.91 -10.62 -8.11
CA SER A 297 -11.32 -9.22 -8.13
C SER A 297 -12.02 -8.88 -9.44
N GLU A 298 -13.06 -8.05 -9.34
CA GLU A 298 -13.74 -7.47 -10.49
C GLU A 298 -13.98 -5.98 -10.23
N GLY A 299 -13.85 -5.18 -11.28
CA GLY A 299 -14.02 -3.75 -11.18
C GLY A 299 -14.52 -3.13 -12.48
N ILE A 300 -15.22 -2.02 -12.33
CA ILE A 300 -15.69 -1.16 -13.41
C ILE A 300 -15.20 0.24 -13.11
N ASP A 301 -14.48 0.83 -14.08
CA ASP A 301 -14.06 2.22 -14.06
C ASP A 301 -14.68 2.93 -15.26
N LYS A 302 -15.42 4.02 -15.02
CA LYS A 302 -16.10 4.82 -16.01
C LYS A 302 -15.73 6.29 -15.84
N ILE A 303 -15.46 6.96 -16.94
CA ILE A 303 -15.26 8.40 -17.01
C ILE A 303 -16.06 8.97 -18.19
N ASP A 304 -16.86 9.97 -17.95
CA ASP A 304 -17.68 10.66 -18.93
C ASP A 304 -17.34 12.15 -18.93
N TYR A 305 -16.88 12.69 -20.05
CA TYR A 305 -16.63 14.11 -20.25
C TYR A 305 -17.80 14.79 -20.98
N GLU A 306 -18.19 15.97 -20.54
CA GLU A 306 -19.28 16.71 -21.20
C GLU A 306 -18.93 17.22 -22.59
N ARG A 307 -17.68 17.61 -22.83
CA ARG A 307 -17.23 18.32 -24.06
C ARG A 307 -16.04 17.70 -24.76
N LEU A 308 -15.33 16.79 -24.09
CA LEU A 308 -14.16 16.12 -24.64
C LEU A 308 -14.53 14.68 -25.03
N LYS A 309 -13.85 14.14 -26.06
CA LYS A 309 -14.04 12.76 -26.50
C LYS A 309 -13.08 11.79 -25.77
N PHE A 310 -12.88 11.98 -24.47
CA PHE A 310 -12.01 11.14 -23.64
C PHE A 310 -12.78 10.15 -22.75
N ASP A 311 -14.08 9.98 -23.02
CA ASP A 311 -14.89 9.03 -22.25
C ASP A 311 -14.31 7.62 -22.35
N GLY A 312 -14.44 6.87 -21.27
CA GLY A 312 -14.01 5.48 -21.23
C GLY A 312 -14.81 4.66 -20.24
N ARG A 313 -14.94 3.38 -20.55
CA ARG A 313 -15.46 2.38 -19.63
C ARG A 313 -14.63 1.11 -19.74
N PHE A 314 -14.08 0.71 -18.60
CA PHE A 314 -13.23 -0.47 -18.44
C PHE A 314 -13.84 -1.43 -17.44
N GLU A 315 -13.91 -2.69 -17.84
CA GLU A 315 -14.23 -3.80 -16.97
C GLU A 315 -12.96 -4.62 -16.77
N ASN A 316 -12.58 -4.81 -15.51
CA ASN A 316 -11.40 -5.57 -15.11
C ASN A 316 -11.85 -6.80 -14.32
N LYS A 317 -11.26 -7.96 -14.62
CA LYS A 317 -11.42 -9.19 -13.84
C LYS A 317 -10.06 -9.81 -13.63
N GLU A 318 -9.82 -10.29 -12.42
CA GLU A 318 -8.57 -10.95 -12.08
C GLU A 318 -8.82 -12.14 -11.18
N VAL A 319 -8.11 -13.22 -11.45
CA VAL A 319 -8.03 -14.42 -10.61
C VAL A 319 -6.58 -14.68 -10.31
N LYS A 320 -6.24 -14.75 -9.03
CA LYS A 320 -4.90 -15.11 -8.55
C LYS A 320 -5.00 -16.37 -7.71
N ASN A 321 -4.18 -17.36 -8.04
CA ASN A 321 -3.98 -18.57 -7.27
C ASN A 321 -2.50 -18.65 -6.90
N ALA A 322 -2.18 -19.00 -5.67
CA ALA A 322 -0.82 -19.27 -5.28
C ALA A 322 -0.76 -20.43 -4.30
N VAL A 323 0.20 -21.31 -4.49
CA VAL A 323 0.57 -22.36 -3.54
C VAL A 323 1.99 -22.10 -3.06
N PHE A 324 2.27 -22.39 -1.80
CA PHE A 324 3.60 -22.22 -1.25
C PHE A 324 3.94 -23.32 -0.25
N ILE A 325 5.23 -23.54 -0.11
CA ILE A 325 5.84 -24.38 0.91
C ILE A 325 7.09 -23.68 1.42
N ASN A 326 7.28 -23.68 2.72
CA ASN A 326 8.47 -23.16 3.39
C ASN A 326 8.93 -24.12 4.47
N TYR A 327 10.23 -24.14 4.73
CA TYR A 327 10.85 -25.01 5.73
C TYR A 327 11.91 -24.22 6.50
N GLU A 328 11.80 -24.21 7.81
CA GLU A 328 12.76 -23.61 8.73
C GLU A 328 13.47 -24.71 9.52
N LEU A 329 14.80 -24.78 9.40
CA LEU A 329 15.68 -25.77 10.03
C LEU A 329 16.59 -25.08 11.06
N PRO A 330 16.45 -25.32 12.35
CA PRO A 330 17.39 -24.88 13.37
C PRO A 330 18.67 -25.74 13.35
N LEU A 331 19.83 -25.09 13.36
CA LEU A 331 21.15 -25.73 13.29
C LEU A 331 22.07 -25.15 14.38
N GLY A 332 21.70 -25.26 15.65
CA GLY A 332 22.41 -24.64 16.77
C GLY A 332 22.31 -23.12 16.74
N ASP A 333 23.46 -22.43 16.61
CA ASP A 333 23.49 -20.96 16.46
C ASP A 333 23.05 -20.47 15.06
N PHE A 334 22.90 -21.38 14.12
CA PHE A 334 22.40 -21.11 12.78
C PHE A 334 20.94 -21.53 12.64
N SER A 335 20.22 -20.87 11.74
CA SER A 335 18.97 -21.38 11.17
C SER A 335 18.95 -21.16 9.67
N LEU A 336 18.40 -22.14 8.95
CA LEU A 336 18.17 -22.06 7.51
C LEU A 336 16.67 -22.04 7.24
N SER A 337 16.16 -20.97 6.64
CA SER A 337 14.81 -20.90 6.13
C SER A 337 14.84 -20.93 4.61
N THR A 338 14.00 -21.77 4.01
CA THR A 338 13.85 -21.87 2.57
C THR A 338 12.40 -22.04 2.19
N GLY A 339 11.99 -21.43 1.09
CA GLY A 339 10.62 -21.51 0.62
C GLY A 339 10.51 -21.35 -0.89
N ILE A 340 9.41 -21.84 -1.42
CA ILE A 340 9.03 -21.62 -2.81
C ILE A 340 7.53 -21.35 -2.88
N ARG A 341 7.17 -20.32 -3.65
CA ARG A 341 5.80 -19.97 -3.97
C ARG A 341 5.61 -20.01 -5.48
N TYR A 342 4.63 -20.77 -5.94
CA TYR A 342 4.14 -20.69 -7.31
C TYR A 342 2.88 -19.86 -7.34
N GLN A 343 2.80 -18.89 -8.24
CA GLN A 343 1.68 -18.00 -8.42
C GLN A 343 1.23 -18.01 -9.88
N ASN A 344 -0.05 -18.26 -10.09
CA ASN A 344 -0.74 -18.03 -11.35
C ASN A 344 -1.67 -16.84 -11.20
N LEU A 345 -1.55 -15.90 -12.11
CA LEU A 345 -2.38 -14.70 -12.18
C LEU A 345 -3.02 -14.62 -13.56
N TYR A 346 -4.31 -14.73 -13.63
CA TYR A 346 -5.09 -14.48 -14.84
C TYR A 346 -5.81 -13.15 -14.73
N SER A 347 -5.65 -12.27 -15.70
CA SER A 347 -6.35 -10.98 -15.78
C SER A 347 -7.02 -10.82 -17.13
N ARG A 348 -8.23 -10.26 -17.11
CA ARG A 348 -8.99 -9.89 -18.32
C ARG A 348 -9.46 -8.46 -18.17
N ARG A 349 -9.16 -7.65 -19.16
CA ARG A 349 -9.62 -6.27 -19.27
C ARG A 349 -10.43 -6.10 -20.54
N LYS A 350 -11.57 -5.43 -20.43
CA LYS A 350 -12.42 -5.06 -21.56
C LYS A 350 -12.55 -3.55 -21.60
N ASN A 351 -12.14 -2.96 -22.72
CA ASN A 351 -12.43 -1.57 -23.04
C ASN A 351 -13.72 -1.57 -23.91
N GLU A 352 -14.84 -1.14 -23.33
CA GLU A 352 -16.12 -1.20 -24.05
C GLU A 352 -16.15 -0.26 -25.25
N LYS A 353 -15.52 0.92 -25.16
CA LYS A 353 -15.55 1.91 -26.24
C LYS A 353 -14.71 1.49 -27.44
N ALA A 354 -13.54 0.91 -27.21
CA ALA A 354 -12.67 0.39 -28.24
C ALA A 354 -13.07 -1.01 -28.72
N SER A 355 -14.01 -1.67 -28.04
CA SER A 355 -14.38 -3.08 -28.25
C SER A 355 -13.19 -4.04 -28.16
N VAL A 356 -12.18 -3.68 -27.40
CA VAL A 356 -10.94 -4.46 -27.20
C VAL A 356 -11.04 -5.26 -25.91
N ILE A 357 -10.69 -6.55 -25.99
CA ILE A 357 -10.55 -7.43 -24.83
C ILE A 357 -9.10 -7.90 -24.81
N GLU A 358 -8.44 -7.63 -23.71
CA GLU A 358 -7.09 -8.09 -23.42
C GLU A 358 -7.14 -9.10 -22.28
N ALA A 359 -6.51 -10.25 -22.48
CA ALA A 359 -6.38 -11.26 -21.45
C ALA A 359 -4.90 -11.64 -21.31
N HIS A 360 -4.45 -11.74 -20.08
CA HIS A 360 -3.06 -12.04 -19.75
C HIS A 360 -2.99 -13.07 -18.64
N SER A 361 -2.01 -13.97 -18.73
CA SER A 361 -1.76 -14.98 -17.72
C SER A 361 -0.28 -14.99 -17.39
N ASP A 362 0.04 -14.71 -16.12
CA ASP A 362 1.40 -14.75 -15.57
C ASP A 362 1.54 -15.96 -14.65
N ASN A 363 2.62 -16.72 -14.88
CA ASN A 363 3.04 -17.82 -14.01
C ASN A 363 4.40 -17.49 -13.43
N THR A 364 4.52 -17.44 -12.11
CA THR A 364 5.74 -16.98 -11.45
C THR A 364 6.13 -17.94 -10.34
N PHE A 365 7.43 -18.27 -10.30
CA PHE A 365 8.06 -19.00 -9.20
C PHE A 365 8.87 -18.02 -8.37
N LEU A 366 8.61 -17.99 -7.06
CA LEU A 366 9.17 -17.04 -6.11
C LEU A 366 9.92 -17.81 -5.01
N PRO A 367 11.17 -18.25 -5.27
CA PRO A 367 11.99 -18.87 -4.24
C PRO A 367 12.50 -17.84 -3.24
N SER A 368 12.73 -18.31 -2.01
CA SER A 368 13.38 -17.56 -0.94
C SER A 368 14.30 -18.45 -0.14
N VAL A 369 15.44 -17.91 0.30
CA VAL A 369 16.40 -18.57 1.18
C VAL A 369 16.96 -17.54 2.14
N THR A 370 16.98 -17.88 3.44
CA THR A 370 17.59 -17.06 4.49
C THR A 370 18.47 -17.93 5.36
N LEU A 371 19.74 -17.56 5.48
CA LEU A 371 20.67 -18.12 6.46
C LEU A 371 20.82 -17.11 7.60
N SER A 372 20.47 -17.51 8.80
CA SER A 372 20.60 -16.72 10.01
C SER A 372 21.63 -17.31 10.93
N TYR A 373 22.41 -16.44 11.60
CA TYR A 373 23.33 -16.76 12.68
C TYR A 373 23.03 -15.89 13.86
N SER A 374 22.89 -16.48 15.06
CA SER A 374 22.62 -15.75 16.30
C SER A 374 23.42 -16.37 17.45
N HIS A 375 24.40 -15.59 17.96
CA HIS A 375 25.18 -15.99 19.12
C HIS A 375 25.42 -14.78 20.03
N GLY A 376 24.94 -14.85 21.25
CA GLY A 376 25.04 -13.77 22.22
C GLY A 376 24.38 -12.47 21.72
N LEU A 377 25.19 -11.43 21.48
CA LEU A 377 24.73 -10.13 20.98
C LEU A 377 24.94 -9.95 19.46
N LEU A 378 25.44 -10.98 18.78
CA LEU A 378 25.67 -10.97 17.34
C LEU A 378 24.54 -11.68 16.63
N VAL A 379 23.88 -10.97 15.72
CA VAL A 379 22.88 -11.53 14.79
C VAL A 379 23.28 -11.16 13.38
N GLN A 380 23.29 -12.15 12.49
CA GLN A 380 23.57 -11.97 11.06
C GLN A 380 22.53 -12.73 10.24
N ASN A 381 22.00 -12.09 9.20
CA ASN A 381 21.11 -12.74 8.26
C ASN A 381 21.59 -12.45 6.84
N LEU A 382 21.71 -13.50 6.03
CA LEU A 382 21.91 -13.41 4.59
C LEU A 382 20.68 -13.99 3.91
N SER A 383 19.99 -13.18 3.14
CA SER A 383 18.72 -13.54 2.52
C SER A 383 18.74 -13.29 1.03
N TYR A 384 18.17 -14.21 0.27
CA TYR A 384 17.85 -14.05 -1.14
C TYR A 384 16.38 -14.36 -1.38
N SER A 385 15.70 -13.53 -2.16
CA SER A 385 14.31 -13.78 -2.56
C SER A 385 14.00 -13.20 -3.94
N ILE A 386 12.97 -13.77 -4.58
CA ILE A 386 12.38 -13.22 -5.80
C ILE A 386 10.98 -12.68 -5.42
N GLY A 387 10.72 -11.43 -5.80
CA GLY A 387 9.43 -10.77 -5.65
C GLY A 387 8.90 -10.28 -6.99
N THR A 388 7.60 -9.96 -7.04
CA THR A 388 6.95 -9.38 -8.22
C THR A 388 6.23 -8.10 -7.84
N GLU A 389 6.28 -7.08 -8.72
CA GLU A 389 5.50 -5.87 -8.61
C GLU A 389 4.70 -5.68 -9.89
N ARG A 390 3.41 -5.45 -9.76
CA ARG A 390 2.50 -5.22 -10.87
C ARG A 390 1.99 -3.80 -10.87
N ALA A 391 1.84 -3.23 -12.06
CA ALA A 391 1.15 -1.95 -12.23
C ALA A 391 -0.29 -2.05 -11.69
N ASN A 392 -0.75 -0.99 -11.07
CA ASN A 392 -2.15 -0.91 -10.68
C ASN A 392 -3.06 -0.71 -11.90
N TYR A 393 -4.35 -0.98 -11.74
CA TYR A 393 -5.28 -0.93 -12.87
C TYR A 393 -5.43 0.46 -13.48
N ALA A 394 -5.26 1.51 -12.68
CA ALA A 394 -5.32 2.89 -13.17
C ALA A 394 -4.18 3.17 -14.15
N ASP A 395 -2.97 2.65 -13.86
CA ASP A 395 -1.79 2.83 -14.73
C ASP A 395 -1.88 1.98 -16.02
N MET A 396 -2.62 0.88 -15.98
CA MET A 396 -2.85 0.03 -17.16
C MET A 396 -4.04 0.46 -18.01
N ASN A 397 -4.78 1.47 -17.60
CA ASN A 397 -5.99 1.91 -18.26
C ASN A 397 -5.64 2.96 -19.33
N ASP A 398 -5.87 2.63 -20.64
CA ASP A 398 -5.54 3.50 -21.77
C ASP A 398 -6.39 4.78 -21.88
N ASN A 399 -7.22 5.07 -20.89
CA ASN A 399 -7.97 6.31 -20.85
C ASN A 399 -7.02 7.52 -20.77
N VAL A 400 -7.36 8.52 -21.57
CA VAL A 400 -6.75 9.85 -21.45
C VAL A 400 -7.53 10.63 -20.40
N THR A 401 -6.84 11.06 -19.36
CA THR A 401 -7.34 12.02 -18.39
C THR A 401 -6.82 13.40 -18.74
N TYR A 402 -7.74 14.32 -18.97
CA TYR A 402 -7.42 15.72 -19.25
C TYR A 402 -7.03 16.42 -17.94
N VAL A 403 -5.79 16.91 -17.89
CA VAL A 403 -5.29 17.70 -16.73
C VAL A 403 -5.48 19.19 -17.03
N ASN A 404 -4.94 19.67 -18.14
CA ASN A 404 -5.16 20.98 -18.72
C ASN A 404 -4.79 20.93 -20.23
N ARG A 405 -4.89 22.04 -20.96
CA ARG A 405 -4.61 22.05 -22.41
C ARG A 405 -3.17 21.71 -22.81
N TYR A 406 -2.23 21.73 -21.86
CA TYR A 406 -0.82 21.38 -22.09
C TYR A 406 -0.37 20.13 -21.33
N GLU A 407 -1.28 19.49 -20.61
CA GLU A 407 -0.98 18.28 -19.84
C GLU A 407 -2.12 17.27 -19.90
N GLN A 408 -1.77 16.03 -20.15
CA GLN A 408 -2.65 14.88 -20.13
C GLN A 408 -2.01 13.76 -19.31
N SER A 409 -2.81 12.86 -18.79
CA SER A 409 -2.35 11.61 -18.21
C SER A 409 -2.99 10.44 -18.96
N LYS A 410 -2.21 9.41 -19.22
CA LYS A 410 -2.68 8.21 -19.93
C LYS A 410 -2.05 6.98 -19.31
N GLY A 411 -2.82 5.95 -19.05
CA GLY A 411 -2.27 4.65 -18.67
C GLY A 411 -1.63 3.93 -19.87
N ASN A 412 -0.96 2.81 -19.56
CA ASN A 412 -0.30 1.96 -20.56
C ASN A 412 -0.72 0.51 -20.35
N SER A 413 -1.51 -0.01 -21.28
CA SER A 413 -2.03 -1.38 -21.23
C SER A 413 -0.97 -2.46 -21.42
N GLN A 414 0.19 -2.10 -21.96
CA GLN A 414 1.28 -3.01 -22.26
C GLN A 414 2.26 -3.21 -21.10
N LEU A 415 1.95 -2.66 -19.92
CA LEU A 415 2.80 -2.79 -18.74
C LEU A 415 2.97 -4.26 -18.32
N LYS A 416 4.22 -4.65 -18.14
CA LYS A 416 4.64 -5.98 -17.70
C LYS A 416 4.84 -6.00 -16.20
N THR A 417 4.65 -7.16 -15.59
CA THR A 417 5.00 -7.40 -14.20
C THR A 417 6.51 -7.26 -14.00
N ALA A 418 6.92 -6.43 -13.06
CA ALA A 418 8.31 -6.32 -12.66
C ALA A 418 8.70 -7.52 -11.79
N ILE A 419 9.91 -8.06 -12.00
CA ILE A 419 10.46 -9.18 -11.23
C ILE A 419 11.74 -8.69 -10.55
N THR A 420 11.78 -8.77 -9.23
CA THR A 420 12.90 -8.29 -8.41
C THR A 420 13.62 -9.46 -7.78
N HIS A 421 14.92 -9.59 -8.07
CA HIS A 421 15.85 -10.44 -7.35
C HIS A 421 16.52 -9.61 -6.27
N SER A 422 16.31 -9.97 -5.02
CA SER A 422 16.85 -9.25 -3.87
C SER A 422 17.85 -10.10 -3.11
N LEU A 423 19.05 -9.55 -2.86
CA LEU A 423 20.03 -10.08 -1.93
C LEU A 423 20.22 -9.10 -0.79
N SER A 424 20.04 -9.55 0.45
CA SER A 424 20.11 -8.69 1.64
C SER A 424 21.03 -9.32 2.67
N TYR A 425 21.91 -8.50 3.26
CA TYR A 425 22.72 -8.86 4.41
C TYR A 425 22.41 -7.91 5.55
N LEU A 426 22.12 -8.48 6.72
CA LEU A 426 21.85 -7.77 7.96
C LEU A 426 22.88 -8.20 9.01
N LEU A 427 23.49 -7.23 9.69
CA LEU A 427 24.35 -7.43 10.84
C LEU A 427 23.82 -6.59 12.00
N MET A 428 23.60 -7.22 13.13
CA MET A 428 23.34 -6.55 14.40
C MET A 428 24.41 -6.98 15.41
N TYR A 429 25.08 -6.02 16.00
CA TYR A 429 26.01 -6.27 17.08
C TYR A 429 25.92 -5.16 18.13
N LYS A 430 25.45 -5.49 19.32
CA LYS A 430 25.20 -4.51 20.40
C LYS A 430 24.31 -3.37 19.91
N SER A 431 24.89 -2.20 19.78
CA SER A 431 24.24 -0.95 19.36
C SER A 431 24.39 -0.65 17.87
N LEU A 432 25.08 -1.50 17.15
CA LEU A 432 25.36 -1.35 15.72
C LEU A 432 24.37 -2.18 14.90
N PHE A 433 23.81 -1.57 13.86
CA PHE A 433 22.93 -2.21 12.87
C PHE A 433 23.42 -1.82 11.48
N LEU A 434 23.78 -2.81 10.68
CA LEU A 434 24.18 -2.65 9.28
C LEU A 434 23.24 -3.44 8.39
N THR A 435 22.74 -2.82 7.34
CA THR A 435 22.01 -3.50 6.28
C THR A 435 22.63 -3.16 4.93
N LEU A 436 22.87 -4.19 4.13
CA LEU A 436 23.29 -4.08 2.73
C LEU A 436 22.22 -4.75 1.87
N ASN A 437 21.73 -4.07 0.84
CA ASN A 437 20.77 -4.64 -0.09
C ASN A 437 21.24 -4.43 -1.52
N TYR A 438 21.13 -5.48 -2.34
CA TYR A 438 21.28 -5.42 -3.76
C TYR A 438 20.03 -5.94 -4.44
N ASP A 439 19.40 -5.11 -5.26
CA ASP A 439 18.21 -5.46 -6.02
C ASP A 439 18.49 -5.37 -7.51
N TYR A 440 18.20 -6.48 -8.22
CA TYR A 440 18.16 -6.52 -9.67
C TYR A 440 16.71 -6.68 -10.12
N VAL A 441 16.19 -5.68 -10.85
CA VAL A 441 14.77 -5.61 -11.23
C VAL A 441 14.66 -5.74 -12.74
N TYR A 442 13.96 -6.75 -13.23
CA TYR A 442 13.51 -6.88 -14.61
C TYR A 442 12.20 -6.14 -14.78
N HIS A 443 12.06 -5.40 -15.87
CA HIS A 443 10.86 -4.63 -16.24
C HIS A 443 10.36 -3.69 -15.12
N PRO A 444 11.24 -2.91 -14.44
CA PRO A 444 10.79 -1.98 -13.42
C PRO A 444 9.78 -0.99 -13.99
N LEU A 445 8.74 -0.70 -13.21
CA LEU A 445 7.72 0.29 -13.53
C LEU A 445 8.26 1.68 -13.22
N LEU A 446 8.22 2.59 -14.19
CA LEU A 446 8.67 3.96 -14.01
C LEU A 446 7.68 4.96 -14.59
N PRO A 447 7.48 6.10 -13.92
CA PRO A 447 6.75 7.22 -14.51
C PRO A 447 7.56 7.79 -15.67
N VAL A 448 6.89 8.01 -16.78
CA VAL A 448 7.44 8.62 -17.99
C VAL A 448 6.63 9.84 -18.40
N ILE A 449 7.30 10.83 -18.96
CA ILE A 449 6.67 12.02 -19.53
C ILE A 449 7.21 12.17 -20.94
N TYR A 450 6.30 12.28 -21.91
CA TYR A 450 6.65 12.48 -23.31
C TYR A 450 5.76 13.54 -23.94
N SER A 451 6.19 14.11 -25.05
CA SER A 451 5.41 15.07 -25.84
C SER A 451 4.33 14.35 -26.65
N LEU A 452 3.16 14.95 -26.74
CA LEU A 452 2.09 14.44 -27.59
C LEU A 452 2.52 14.52 -29.06
N GLU A 453 2.32 13.45 -29.82
CA GLU A 453 2.56 13.41 -31.25
C GLU A 453 1.74 14.50 -31.97
N GLY A 454 2.40 15.28 -32.83
CA GLY A 454 1.79 16.42 -33.53
C GLY A 454 1.62 17.70 -32.71
N ASN A 455 1.88 17.68 -31.40
CA ASN A 455 1.87 18.88 -30.56
C ASN A 455 2.85 18.77 -29.39
N SER A 456 4.10 19.16 -29.62
CA SER A 456 5.18 19.07 -28.63
C SER A 456 5.00 19.95 -27.39
N ALA A 457 4.09 20.94 -27.44
CA ALA A 457 3.72 21.74 -26.26
C ALA A 457 2.91 20.96 -25.23
N VAL A 458 2.21 19.89 -25.65
CA VAL A 458 1.41 19.05 -24.77
C VAL A 458 2.26 17.89 -24.25
N THR A 459 2.31 17.70 -22.94
CA THR A 459 2.96 16.57 -22.30
C THR A 459 1.94 15.53 -21.86
N VAL A 460 2.31 14.25 -22.03
CA VAL A 460 1.55 13.11 -21.55
C VAL A 460 2.35 12.42 -20.46
N SER A 461 1.78 12.35 -19.27
CA SER A 461 2.31 11.56 -18.15
C SER A 461 1.76 10.13 -18.24
N SER A 462 2.65 9.14 -18.13
CA SER A 462 2.29 7.72 -18.21
C SER A 462 3.22 6.88 -17.34
N GLN A 463 3.02 5.57 -17.37
CA GLN A 463 3.95 4.57 -16.81
C GLN A 463 4.53 3.74 -17.96
N ASP A 464 5.78 3.31 -17.80
CA ASP A 464 6.40 2.39 -18.74
C ASP A 464 7.36 1.43 -18.02
N ASN A 465 7.77 0.36 -18.70
CA ASN A 465 8.77 -0.56 -18.20
C ASN A 465 10.14 -0.25 -18.81
N LEU A 466 11.15 -0.11 -17.97
CA LEU A 466 12.53 -0.23 -18.43
C LEU A 466 12.91 -1.70 -18.61
N SER A 467 14.00 -1.96 -19.34
CA SER A 467 14.53 -3.33 -19.51
C SER A 467 14.97 -3.92 -18.17
N HIS A 468 15.73 -3.17 -17.39
CA HIS A 468 16.21 -3.57 -16.06
C HIS A 468 16.71 -2.36 -15.25
N ARG A 469 16.80 -2.53 -13.95
CA ARG A 469 17.40 -1.59 -12.99
C ARG A 469 18.21 -2.39 -11.96
N GLN A 470 19.34 -1.85 -11.57
CA GLN A 470 20.14 -2.34 -10.45
C GLN A 470 20.17 -1.27 -9.37
N ALA A 471 20.07 -1.67 -8.11
CA ALA A 471 20.18 -0.79 -6.98
C ALA A 471 21.01 -1.47 -5.87
N LEU A 472 22.02 -0.76 -5.39
CA LEU A 472 22.76 -1.12 -4.18
C LEU A 472 22.43 -0.08 -3.12
N SER A 473 22.05 -0.53 -1.94
CA SER A 473 21.83 0.36 -0.81
C SER A 473 22.52 -0.18 0.44
N ALA A 474 23.08 0.72 1.21
CA ALA A 474 23.69 0.41 2.50
C ALA A 474 23.16 1.35 3.57
N MET A 475 22.90 0.83 4.74
CA MET A 475 22.53 1.62 5.91
C MET A 475 23.35 1.17 7.10
N LEU A 476 23.94 2.13 7.78
CA LEU A 476 24.60 1.95 9.08
C LEU A 476 23.84 2.78 10.12
N ASN A 477 23.35 2.13 11.15
CA ASN A 477 22.73 2.78 12.30
C ASN A 477 23.49 2.39 13.57
N TRP A 478 23.86 3.40 14.35
CA TRP A 478 24.40 3.21 15.68
C TRP A 478 23.51 3.95 16.69
N ARG A 479 23.10 3.26 17.75
CA ARG A 479 22.26 3.82 18.80
C ARG A 479 22.80 3.44 20.17
N LYS A 480 23.02 4.41 21.03
CA LYS A 480 23.46 4.18 22.41
C LYS A 480 22.62 5.00 23.38
N THR A 481 22.10 4.33 24.38
CA THR A 481 21.39 4.97 25.50
C THR A 481 22.33 4.99 26.73
N TYR A 482 22.52 6.17 27.29
CA TYR A 482 23.24 6.36 28.55
C TYR A 482 22.32 7.12 29.48
N LYS A 483 21.89 6.46 30.58
CA LYS A 483 20.89 7.00 31.52
C LYS A 483 19.63 7.47 30.80
N CYS A 484 19.28 8.77 30.87
CA CYS A 484 18.12 9.38 30.20
C CYS A 484 18.42 9.91 28.78
N TYR A 485 19.68 9.82 28.32
CA TYR A 485 20.08 10.32 27.00
C TYR A 485 20.19 9.18 26.00
N THR A 486 19.62 9.36 24.83
CA THR A 486 19.78 8.44 23.69
C THR A 486 20.42 9.20 22.53
N ALA A 487 21.59 8.74 22.08
CA ALA A 487 22.22 9.20 20.86
C ALA A 487 22.00 8.17 19.76
N SER A 488 21.67 8.62 18.57
CA SER A 488 21.60 7.77 17.36
C SER A 488 22.26 8.47 16.19
N LEU A 489 23.02 7.70 15.40
CA LEU A 489 23.65 8.14 14.17
C LEU A 489 23.22 7.18 13.07
N THR A 490 22.71 7.70 11.97
CA THR A 490 22.29 6.89 10.82
C THR A 490 22.91 7.45 9.56
N GLY A 491 23.61 6.60 8.81
CA GLY A 491 24.15 6.89 7.50
C GLY A 491 23.49 6.04 6.44
N PHE A 492 23.27 6.61 5.26
CA PHE A 492 22.70 5.95 4.09
C PHE A 492 23.63 6.11 2.89
N PHE A 493 23.70 5.06 2.09
CA PHE A 493 24.35 5.04 0.79
C PHE A 493 23.46 4.34 -0.23
#